data_aa1e4e777c88a898d054480b1940d544
#
_entry.id   aa1e4e777c88a898d054480b1940d544
#
_cell.length_a   1.000
_cell.length_b   1.000
_cell.length_c   1.000
_cell.angle_alpha   90.00
_cell.angle_beta   90.00
_cell.angle_gamma   90.00
#
_symmetry.space_group_name_H-M   'P 1'
#
loop_
_entity.id
_entity.type
_entity.pdbx_description
1 polymer ?
#
loop_
_entity_poly.entity_id
_entity_poly.type
_entity_poly.pdbx_seq_one_letter_code
_entity_poly.pdbx_strand_id
1 'polypeptide(L)'
;MRKRSAITLGITVLVILIAAISTDLCRGNLSPPWLYGHATARTSLFAGKTDGIDFFEVKILQRIPHNPEQFVQGLQVDGDILWEGTGRYGESKLIKHRLNRTRGILEPVYEKALSSDDFGEGLAVLDNVLYQLTWKAGRVYRYDLSGEKPAPLEPLRNDREGWGLTTDGHSLIASDGSAFLAFRSAKDFSVQKTIEVQFQGKAIDRLNELEWIDGKIWANVWRTPFIMVVDAETGEVTSVIDCGSLVEDARASNPDIDVLNGIAWDTSNRELYLTGKLWPWVYRVVLDRKTPPEGKVEFTKL
;
A
#
# COMPACT_ATOMS: atom_id res chain seq x y z
N MET A 1 -29.29 -50.09 -4.61
CA MET A 1 -28.97 -48.94 -5.46
C MET A 1 -29.16 -47.60 -4.75
N ARG A 2 -28.46 -47.31 -3.63
CA ARG A 2 -28.65 -46.04 -2.87
C ARG A 2 -27.32 -45.43 -2.32
N LYS A 3 -26.16 -45.84 -2.85
CA LYS A 3 -24.83 -45.28 -2.40
C LYS A 3 -24.11 -44.44 -3.43
N ARG A 4 -24.59 -44.25 -4.66
CA ARG A 4 -23.93 -43.43 -5.69
C ARG A 4 -24.36 -41.95 -5.73
N SER A 5 -25.52 -41.58 -5.15
CA SER A 5 -26.00 -40.17 -5.22
C SER A 5 -25.36 -39.24 -4.18
N ALA A 6 -24.88 -39.74 -3.04
CA ALA A 6 -24.31 -38.91 -2.00
C ALA A 6 -22.89 -38.39 -2.32
N ILE A 7 -22.09 -39.19 -3.06
CA ILE A 7 -20.72 -38.83 -3.43
C ILE A 7 -20.69 -37.77 -4.54
N THR A 8 -21.62 -37.85 -5.48
CA THR A 8 -21.72 -36.89 -6.59
C THR A 8 -22.15 -35.51 -6.10
N LEU A 9 -23.06 -35.44 -5.11
CA LEU A 9 -23.48 -34.14 -4.53
C LEU A 9 -22.37 -33.45 -3.72
N GLY A 10 -21.57 -34.24 -2.97
CA GLY A 10 -20.44 -33.69 -2.21
C GLY A 10 -19.34 -33.12 -3.10
N ILE A 11 -19.05 -33.76 -4.23
CA ILE A 11 -18.03 -33.29 -5.19
C ILE A 11 -18.51 -32.03 -5.93
N THR A 12 -19.78 -31.96 -6.28
CA THR A 12 -20.36 -30.78 -6.98
C THR A 12 -20.37 -29.56 -6.07
N VAL A 13 -20.72 -29.70 -4.79
CA VAL A 13 -20.69 -28.61 -3.81
C VAL A 13 -19.24 -28.14 -3.56
N LEU A 14 -18.27 -29.06 -3.48
CA LEU A 14 -16.85 -28.69 -3.28
C LEU A 14 -16.28 -27.97 -4.52
N VAL A 15 -16.63 -28.39 -5.74
CA VAL A 15 -16.18 -27.73 -6.99
C VAL A 15 -16.82 -26.34 -7.13
N ILE A 16 -18.09 -26.16 -6.73
CA ILE A 16 -18.76 -24.84 -6.74
C ILE A 16 -18.13 -23.91 -5.70
N LEU A 17 -17.79 -24.40 -4.50
CA LEU A 17 -17.07 -23.61 -3.49
C LEU A 17 -15.68 -23.20 -3.96
N ILE A 18 -14.92 -24.10 -4.59
CA ILE A 18 -13.58 -23.80 -5.14
C ILE A 18 -13.69 -22.82 -6.32
N ALA A 19 -14.71 -22.93 -7.17
CA ALA A 19 -14.96 -22.00 -8.27
C ALA A 19 -15.38 -20.60 -7.76
N ALA A 20 -16.22 -20.52 -6.70
CA ALA A 20 -16.58 -19.26 -6.07
C ALA A 20 -15.37 -18.56 -5.42
N ILE A 21 -14.54 -19.31 -4.70
CA ILE A 21 -13.29 -18.80 -4.10
C ILE A 21 -12.32 -18.33 -5.18
N SER A 22 -12.21 -19.03 -6.31
CA SER A 22 -11.32 -18.64 -7.40
C SER A 22 -11.81 -17.40 -8.16
N THR A 23 -13.13 -17.21 -8.31
CA THR A 23 -13.70 -16.02 -8.96
C THR A 23 -13.62 -14.77 -8.08
N ASP A 24 -13.70 -14.91 -6.75
CA ASP A 24 -13.54 -13.82 -5.81
C ASP A 24 -12.06 -13.42 -5.64
N LEU A 25 -11.12 -14.36 -5.70
CA LEU A 25 -9.68 -14.09 -5.79
C LEU A 25 -9.32 -13.34 -7.10
N CYS A 26 -9.94 -13.68 -8.22
CA CYS A 26 -9.74 -12.99 -9.50
C CYS A 26 -10.42 -11.61 -9.55
N ARG A 27 -11.43 -11.35 -8.71
CA ARG A 27 -12.11 -10.05 -8.62
C ARG A 27 -11.48 -9.09 -7.62
N GLY A 28 -10.41 -9.47 -6.92
CA GLY A 28 -9.78 -8.64 -5.90
C GLY A 28 -10.62 -8.45 -4.63
N ASN A 29 -11.69 -9.23 -4.49
CA ASN A 29 -12.72 -8.96 -3.49
C ASN A 29 -12.52 -9.59 -2.13
N LEU A 30 -11.54 -10.44 -1.89
CA LEU A 30 -11.22 -10.94 -0.53
C LEU A 30 -9.85 -11.62 -0.51
N SER A 31 -8.93 -11.12 0.31
CA SER A 31 -7.87 -11.98 0.84
C SER A 31 -8.49 -12.81 1.96
N PRO A 32 -8.54 -14.14 1.87
CA PRO A 32 -9.11 -14.95 2.95
C PRO A 32 -8.34 -14.70 4.25
N PRO A 33 -9.02 -14.56 5.42
CA PRO A 33 -8.38 -14.27 6.71
C PRO A 33 -7.28 -15.28 7.13
N TRP A 34 -7.31 -16.50 6.58
CA TRP A 34 -6.32 -17.55 6.85
C TRP A 34 -5.03 -17.45 6.03
N LEU A 35 -4.91 -16.50 5.08
CA LEU A 35 -3.66 -16.20 4.37
C LEU A 35 -2.68 -15.36 5.21
N TYR A 36 -3.13 -14.78 6.31
CA TYR A 36 -2.25 -14.26 7.35
C TYR A 36 -1.78 -15.45 8.20
N GLY A 37 -0.60 -15.98 7.90
CA GLY A 37 0.08 -16.90 8.80
C GLY A 37 0.10 -16.27 10.20
N HIS A 38 -0.32 -17.04 11.21
CA HIS A 38 -0.35 -16.60 12.60
C HIS A 38 0.95 -15.91 13.00
N ALA A 39 0.89 -15.03 13.99
CA ALA A 39 1.99 -14.21 14.54
C ALA A 39 3.29 -14.97 14.88
N THR A 40 3.32 -16.29 14.79
CA THR A 40 4.52 -17.14 14.92
C THR A 40 5.48 -17.04 13.73
N ALA A 41 5.08 -16.44 12.59
CA ALA A 41 5.96 -16.17 11.46
C ALA A 41 6.88 -14.94 11.67
N ARG A 42 6.74 -14.21 12.77
CA ARG A 42 7.54 -13.02 13.10
C ARG A 42 9.05 -13.24 13.15
N THR A 43 9.49 -14.46 13.52
CA THR A 43 10.91 -14.75 13.76
C THR A 43 11.66 -15.32 12.58
N SER A 44 11.01 -15.71 11.50
CA SER A 44 11.66 -16.37 10.35
C SER A 44 12.04 -15.43 9.19
N LEU A 45 11.64 -14.15 9.25
CA LEU A 45 11.87 -13.20 8.15
C LEU A 45 13.28 -12.65 8.09
N PHE A 46 14.07 -12.77 9.17
CA PHE A 46 15.35 -12.12 9.27
C PHE A 46 16.51 -13.11 9.48
N ALA A 47 17.12 -13.60 8.41
CA ALA A 47 18.28 -14.47 8.47
C ALA A 47 19.43 -13.97 7.56
N GLY A 48 20.24 -13.04 8.02
CA GLY A 48 21.43 -12.51 7.32
C GLY A 48 22.29 -11.64 8.23
N LYS A 49 23.49 -11.26 7.78
CA LYS A 49 24.25 -10.22 8.45
C LYS A 49 23.50 -8.90 8.25
N THR A 50 23.11 -8.27 9.35
CA THR A 50 22.38 -6.98 9.32
C THR A 50 23.33 -5.78 9.30
N ASP A 51 24.62 -5.99 9.01
CA ASP A 51 25.62 -4.95 8.99
C ASP A 51 25.22 -3.83 8.01
N GLY A 52 25.04 -2.63 8.56
CA GLY A 52 24.68 -1.44 7.79
C GLY A 52 23.19 -1.21 7.53
N ILE A 53 22.28 -2.06 8.07
CA ILE A 53 20.83 -1.88 7.95
C ILE A 53 20.24 -1.48 9.30
N ASP A 54 19.47 -0.40 9.31
CA ASP A 54 18.77 0.06 10.50
C ASP A 54 17.42 -0.63 10.64
N PHE A 55 17.06 -1.00 11.87
CA PHE A 55 15.77 -1.59 12.21
C PHE A 55 14.98 -0.66 13.12
N PHE A 56 13.70 -0.52 12.81
CA PHE A 56 12.79 0.29 13.58
C PHE A 56 11.50 -0.47 13.88
N GLU A 57 10.89 -0.13 15.01
CA GLU A 57 9.50 -0.43 15.32
C GLU A 57 8.71 0.88 15.37
N VAL A 58 7.42 0.77 15.13
CA VAL A 58 6.51 1.92 15.21
C VAL A 58 5.94 2.08 16.63
N LYS A 59 5.88 3.33 17.08
CA LYS A 59 5.18 3.73 18.29
C LYS A 59 4.01 4.63 17.95
N ILE A 60 2.81 4.22 18.37
CA ILE A 60 1.58 4.98 18.12
C ILE A 60 1.58 6.25 18.97
N LEU A 61 1.47 7.40 18.32
CA LEU A 61 1.23 8.69 18.97
C LEU A 61 -0.26 9.03 19.02
N GLN A 62 -0.98 8.71 17.94
CA GLN A 62 -2.40 9.04 17.81
C GLN A 62 -3.11 8.04 16.88
N ARG A 63 -4.34 7.68 17.24
CA ARG A 63 -5.27 6.97 16.35
C ARG A 63 -6.27 7.99 15.82
N ILE A 64 -6.35 8.13 14.51
CA ILE A 64 -7.27 9.02 13.82
C ILE A 64 -8.36 8.15 13.23
N PRO A 65 -9.64 8.32 13.58
CA PRO A 65 -10.73 7.52 13.02
C PRO A 65 -10.74 7.54 11.50
N HIS A 66 -10.87 6.37 10.92
CA HIS A 66 -10.90 6.15 9.48
C HIS A 66 -12.06 5.21 9.12
N ASN A 67 -12.61 5.34 7.92
CA ASN A 67 -13.69 4.47 7.47
C ASN A 67 -13.17 3.05 7.16
N PRO A 68 -13.60 2.01 7.92
CA PRO A 68 -13.10 0.65 7.74
C PRO A 68 -13.62 -0.05 6.48
N GLU A 69 -14.48 0.57 5.68
CA GLU A 69 -14.90 0.06 4.37
C GLU A 69 -13.93 0.47 3.26
N GLN A 70 -13.03 1.41 3.51
CA GLN A 70 -12.08 1.89 2.52
C GLN A 70 -10.91 0.91 2.32
N PHE A 71 -10.74 0.49 1.07
CA PHE A 71 -9.65 -0.39 0.65
C PHE A 71 -8.48 0.48 0.17
N VAL A 72 -7.68 1.00 1.11
CA VAL A 72 -6.62 1.99 0.85
C VAL A 72 -5.55 1.43 -0.07
N GLN A 73 -5.24 2.16 -1.15
CA GLN A 73 -4.23 1.82 -2.14
C GLN A 73 -3.20 2.92 -2.35
N GLY A 74 -3.50 4.14 -1.95
CA GLY A 74 -2.57 5.25 -1.99
C GLY A 74 -2.91 6.27 -0.92
N LEU A 75 -1.89 6.90 -0.34
CA LEU A 75 -2.02 7.87 0.72
C LEU A 75 -0.97 8.96 0.57
N GLN A 76 -1.34 10.23 0.67
CA GLN A 76 -0.38 11.33 0.68
C GLN A 76 -0.89 12.52 1.48
N VAL A 77 -0.01 13.14 2.27
CA VAL A 77 -0.28 14.42 2.93
C VAL A 77 0.27 15.57 2.10
N ASP A 78 -0.57 16.59 1.88
CA ASP A 78 -0.22 17.85 1.25
C ASP A 78 -0.81 19.02 2.06
N GLY A 79 0.01 19.67 2.87
CA GLY A 79 -0.44 20.65 3.84
C GLY A 79 -1.45 20.05 4.84
N ASP A 80 -2.63 20.67 4.95
CA ASP A 80 -3.73 20.19 5.81
C ASP A 80 -4.67 19.20 5.09
N ILE A 81 -4.26 18.70 3.94
CA ILE A 81 -5.00 17.71 3.17
C ILE A 81 -4.32 16.36 3.23
N LEU A 82 -5.11 15.32 3.48
CA LEU A 82 -4.72 13.95 3.25
C LEU A 82 -5.50 13.43 2.03
N TRP A 83 -4.77 13.09 0.99
CA TRP A 83 -5.30 12.45 -0.20
C TRP A 83 -5.29 10.93 -0.01
N GLU A 84 -6.38 10.29 -0.40
CA GLU A 84 -6.55 8.85 -0.32
C GLU A 84 -7.09 8.29 -1.63
N GLY A 85 -6.40 7.28 -2.16
CA GLY A 85 -6.85 6.44 -3.25
C GLY A 85 -7.35 5.11 -2.73
N THR A 86 -8.55 4.68 -3.14
CA THR A 86 -9.10 3.38 -2.75
C THR A 86 -9.22 2.45 -3.95
N GLY A 87 -9.14 1.14 -3.68
CA GLY A 87 -9.33 0.08 -4.66
C GLY A 87 -10.73 -0.54 -4.62
N ARG A 88 -10.90 -1.63 -5.36
CA ARG A 88 -12.08 -2.45 -5.66
C ARG A 88 -12.91 -1.94 -6.84
N TYR A 89 -13.24 -2.89 -7.72
CA TYR A 89 -14.09 -2.60 -8.88
C TYR A 89 -15.49 -2.12 -8.46
N GLY A 90 -15.92 -1.00 -9.03
CA GLY A 90 -17.19 -0.37 -8.70
C GLY A 90 -17.20 0.47 -7.40
N GLU A 91 -16.13 0.40 -6.59
CA GLU A 91 -16.04 1.09 -5.30
C GLU A 91 -14.85 2.06 -5.22
N SER A 92 -13.91 1.98 -6.18
CA SER A 92 -12.69 2.79 -6.20
C SER A 92 -12.96 4.29 -6.24
N LYS A 93 -12.24 5.04 -5.42
CA LYS A 93 -12.42 6.49 -5.28
C LYS A 93 -11.08 7.22 -5.14
N LEU A 94 -11.11 8.50 -5.48
CA LEU A 94 -10.22 9.52 -4.96
C LEU A 94 -10.95 10.28 -3.85
N ILE A 95 -10.32 10.41 -2.68
CA ILE A 95 -10.89 11.10 -1.53
C ILE A 95 -9.92 12.20 -1.07
N LYS A 96 -10.46 13.38 -0.80
CA LYS A 96 -9.75 14.51 -0.18
C LYS A 96 -10.27 14.67 1.24
N HIS A 97 -9.42 14.45 2.22
CA HIS A 97 -9.74 14.71 3.62
C HIS A 97 -9.08 15.99 4.09
N ARG A 98 -9.78 16.77 4.91
CA ARG A 98 -9.15 17.78 5.74
C ARG A 98 -8.61 17.11 7.00
N LEU A 99 -7.30 17.21 7.20
CA LEU A 99 -6.60 16.67 8.38
C LEU A 99 -6.53 17.69 9.49
N ASN A 100 -7.28 17.46 10.57
CA ASN A 100 -7.14 18.23 11.81
C ASN A 100 -6.21 17.50 12.77
N ARG A 101 -4.94 17.82 12.75
CA ARG A 101 -3.88 17.15 13.51
C ARG A 101 -4.10 17.24 15.03
N THR A 102 -4.50 18.42 15.51
CA THR A 102 -4.70 18.64 16.95
C THR A 102 -5.84 17.79 17.51
N ARG A 103 -6.94 17.69 16.76
CA ARG A 103 -8.12 16.91 17.17
C ARG A 103 -8.06 15.45 16.77
N GLY A 104 -7.12 15.06 15.87
CA GLY A 104 -7.05 13.73 15.31
C GLY A 104 -8.30 13.37 14.52
N ILE A 105 -8.69 14.23 13.58
CA ILE A 105 -9.91 14.06 12.77
C ILE A 105 -9.54 14.13 11.29
N LEU A 106 -10.04 13.19 10.51
CA LEU A 106 -10.11 13.23 9.05
C LEU A 106 -11.55 13.55 8.65
N GLU A 107 -11.75 14.71 8.02
CA GLU A 107 -13.03 15.13 7.50
C GLU A 107 -13.02 14.99 5.97
N PRO A 108 -13.80 14.07 5.36
CA PRO A 108 -13.89 13.98 3.92
C PRO A 108 -14.58 15.24 3.37
N VAL A 109 -13.85 15.99 2.54
CA VAL A 109 -14.34 17.26 1.95
C VAL A 109 -14.61 17.13 0.45
N TYR A 110 -14.12 16.06 -0.18
CA TYR A 110 -14.39 15.74 -1.58
C TYR A 110 -14.19 14.24 -1.82
N GLU A 111 -15.08 13.65 -2.62
CA GLU A 111 -14.97 12.29 -3.11
C GLU A 111 -15.27 12.25 -4.60
N LYS A 112 -14.52 11.43 -5.33
CA LYS A 112 -14.72 11.16 -6.75
C LYS A 112 -14.61 9.67 -7.02
N ALA A 113 -15.70 9.03 -7.41
CA ALA A 113 -15.68 7.65 -7.88
C ALA A 113 -14.90 7.54 -9.20
N LEU A 114 -14.09 6.49 -9.35
CA LEU A 114 -13.50 6.08 -10.61
C LEU A 114 -14.53 5.34 -11.47
N SER A 115 -14.16 4.97 -12.70
CA SER A 115 -14.99 4.06 -13.49
C SER A 115 -15.22 2.74 -12.77
N SER A 116 -16.41 2.15 -12.88
CA SER A 116 -16.72 0.84 -12.28
C SER A 116 -15.81 -0.29 -12.77
N ASP A 117 -15.22 -0.12 -13.95
CA ASP A 117 -14.30 -1.08 -14.58
C ASP A 117 -12.84 -0.89 -14.12
N ASP A 118 -12.57 0.13 -13.30
CA ASP A 118 -11.24 0.42 -12.82
C ASP A 118 -11.09 0.06 -11.35
N PHE A 119 -9.98 -0.60 -11.05
CA PHE A 119 -9.51 -0.79 -9.69
C PHE A 119 -8.47 0.30 -9.41
N GLY A 120 -8.81 1.27 -8.55
CA GLY A 120 -7.92 2.36 -8.17
C GLY A 120 -6.74 1.87 -7.34
N GLU A 121 -5.59 2.52 -7.51
CA GLU A 121 -4.32 2.16 -6.90
C GLU A 121 -3.61 3.41 -6.35
N GLY A 122 -2.29 3.35 -6.16
CA GLY A 122 -1.47 4.41 -5.60
C GLY A 122 -1.66 5.78 -6.23
N LEU A 123 -1.44 6.82 -5.46
CA LEU A 123 -1.56 8.20 -5.90
C LEU A 123 -0.35 9.04 -5.49
N ALA A 124 -0.11 10.12 -6.23
CA ALA A 124 0.89 11.14 -5.88
C ALA A 124 0.49 12.51 -6.42
N VAL A 125 0.89 13.56 -5.69
CA VAL A 125 0.75 14.95 -6.13
C VAL A 125 2.10 15.49 -6.55
N LEU A 126 2.19 15.97 -7.78
CA LEU A 126 3.37 16.62 -8.34
C LEU A 126 2.93 17.86 -9.14
N ASP A 127 3.52 19.03 -8.86
CA ASP A 127 3.25 20.29 -9.56
C ASP A 127 1.75 20.66 -9.65
N ASN A 128 1.01 20.56 -8.53
CA ASN A 128 -0.43 20.80 -8.45
C ASN A 128 -1.29 19.84 -9.32
N VAL A 129 -0.73 18.72 -9.75
CA VAL A 129 -1.47 17.65 -10.42
C VAL A 129 -1.44 16.41 -9.54
N LEU A 130 -2.61 15.86 -9.22
CA LEU A 130 -2.74 14.55 -8.60
C LEU A 130 -2.80 13.48 -9.68
N TYR A 131 -1.99 12.45 -9.54
CA TYR A 131 -1.96 11.24 -10.36
C TYR A 131 -2.48 10.07 -9.54
N GLN A 132 -3.37 9.24 -10.11
CA GLN A 132 -3.86 8.02 -9.47
C GLN A 132 -3.79 6.87 -10.47
N LEU A 133 -3.11 5.80 -10.07
CA LEU A 133 -2.95 4.59 -10.88
C LEU A 133 -4.24 3.75 -10.88
N THR A 134 -4.31 2.85 -11.85
CA THR A 134 -5.24 1.72 -11.86
C THR A 134 -4.47 0.40 -11.95
N TRP A 135 -5.00 -0.67 -11.34
CA TRP A 135 -4.32 -1.96 -11.30
C TRP A 135 -3.99 -2.51 -12.70
N LYS A 136 -5.01 -2.88 -13.47
CA LYS A 136 -4.84 -3.56 -14.79
C LYS A 136 -5.38 -2.77 -15.97
N ALA A 137 -6.13 -1.71 -15.72
CA ALA A 137 -6.73 -0.91 -16.79
C ALA A 137 -5.70 -0.09 -17.58
N GLY A 138 -4.47 0.02 -17.09
CA GLY A 138 -3.40 0.78 -17.74
C GLY A 138 -3.68 2.28 -17.79
N ARG A 139 -4.55 2.78 -16.93
CA ARG A 139 -4.98 4.18 -16.88
C ARG A 139 -4.33 4.87 -15.69
N VAL A 140 -3.80 6.08 -15.91
CA VAL A 140 -3.34 6.99 -14.86
C VAL A 140 -4.29 8.19 -14.87
N TYR A 141 -5.20 8.23 -13.93
CA TYR A 141 -6.07 9.39 -13.73
C TYR A 141 -5.24 10.59 -13.32
N ARG A 142 -5.63 11.78 -13.81
CA ARG A 142 -4.99 13.04 -13.45
C ARG A 142 -6.04 14.07 -13.05
N TYR A 143 -5.70 14.89 -12.08
CA TYR A 143 -6.57 15.96 -11.59
C TYR A 143 -5.74 17.22 -11.34
N ASP A 144 -6.16 18.35 -11.93
CA ASP A 144 -5.63 19.67 -11.61
C ASP A 144 -6.15 20.11 -10.25
N LEU A 145 -5.24 20.45 -9.34
CA LEU A 145 -5.53 20.87 -7.98
C LEU A 145 -5.49 22.40 -7.78
N SER A 146 -5.31 23.19 -8.83
CA SER A 146 -5.23 24.65 -8.75
C SER A 146 -6.54 25.31 -8.31
N GLY A 147 -7.67 24.62 -8.47
CA GLY A 147 -8.99 25.08 -8.06
C GLY A 147 -9.42 24.55 -6.68
N GLU A 148 -10.60 24.97 -6.23
CA GLU A 148 -11.19 24.49 -4.97
C GLU A 148 -11.45 22.98 -4.99
N LYS A 149 -11.84 22.45 -6.13
CA LYS A 149 -12.10 21.01 -6.34
C LYS A 149 -11.15 20.46 -7.42
N PRO A 150 -10.69 19.21 -7.26
CA PRO A 150 -9.92 18.54 -8.29
C PRO A 150 -10.65 18.53 -9.64
N ALA A 151 -10.04 19.06 -10.68
CA ALA A 151 -10.58 19.08 -12.04
C ALA A 151 -9.94 17.94 -12.87
N PRO A 152 -10.72 17.04 -13.49
CA PRO A 152 -10.16 15.94 -14.25
C PRO A 152 -9.40 16.46 -15.49
N LEU A 153 -8.23 15.87 -15.74
CA LEU A 153 -7.41 16.06 -16.94
C LEU A 153 -7.45 14.76 -17.78
N GLU A 154 -6.99 14.84 -19.04
CA GLU A 154 -6.82 13.65 -19.86
C GLU A 154 -5.92 12.63 -19.15
N PRO A 155 -6.35 11.37 -19.00
CA PRO A 155 -5.55 10.34 -18.35
C PRO A 155 -4.32 9.98 -19.19
N LEU A 156 -3.23 9.58 -18.53
CA LEU A 156 -2.06 8.99 -19.17
C LEU A 156 -2.21 7.45 -19.23
N ARG A 157 -1.31 6.84 -20.00
CA ARG A 157 -1.24 5.38 -20.12
C ARG A 157 -0.11 4.82 -19.27
N ASN A 158 -0.42 3.84 -18.44
CA ASN A 158 0.55 2.96 -17.81
C ASN A 158 0.66 1.66 -18.64
N ASP A 159 1.87 1.25 -18.95
CA ASP A 159 2.19 0.04 -19.72
C ASP A 159 2.34 -1.21 -18.85
N ARG A 160 2.16 -1.07 -17.53
CA ARG A 160 2.27 -2.13 -16.52
C ARG A 160 1.07 -2.12 -15.58
N GLU A 161 1.00 -3.09 -14.67
CA GLU A 161 0.11 -2.99 -13.51
C GLU A 161 0.51 -1.75 -12.69
N GLY A 162 -0.47 -1.02 -12.19
CA GLY A 162 -0.24 0.05 -11.23
C GLY A 162 -0.44 -0.49 -9.82
N TRP A 163 0.52 -0.24 -8.93
CA TRP A 163 0.40 -0.55 -7.50
C TRP A 163 0.60 0.73 -6.68
N GLY A 164 1.79 1.00 -6.16
CA GLY A 164 2.10 2.23 -5.43
C GLY A 164 2.58 3.35 -6.34
N LEU A 165 2.45 4.59 -5.89
CA LEU A 165 2.93 5.78 -6.57
C LEU A 165 3.39 6.83 -5.55
N THR A 166 4.56 7.40 -5.76
CA THR A 166 5.05 8.58 -5.04
C THR A 166 5.82 9.50 -5.99
N THR A 167 6.45 10.55 -5.49
CA THR A 167 7.26 11.48 -6.28
C THR A 167 8.48 12.00 -5.51
N ASP A 168 9.60 12.16 -6.21
CA ASP A 168 10.81 12.82 -5.71
C ASP A 168 10.78 14.35 -5.92
N GLY A 169 9.65 14.90 -6.37
CA GLY A 169 9.47 16.30 -6.75
C GLY A 169 9.85 16.61 -8.20
N HIS A 170 10.35 15.63 -8.97
CA HIS A 170 10.73 15.76 -10.39
C HIS A 170 10.10 14.66 -11.25
N SER A 171 10.10 13.45 -10.76
CA SER A 171 9.55 12.27 -11.42
C SER A 171 8.47 11.64 -10.55
N LEU A 172 7.57 10.91 -11.17
CA LEU A 172 6.70 9.97 -10.49
C LEU A 172 7.46 8.64 -10.30
N ILE A 173 7.32 8.00 -9.15
CA ILE A 173 7.96 6.71 -8.85
C ILE A 173 6.87 5.69 -8.62
N ALA A 174 6.83 4.65 -9.47
CA ALA A 174 5.77 3.65 -9.47
C ALA A 174 6.29 2.25 -9.18
N SER A 175 5.50 1.48 -8.41
CA SER A 175 5.64 0.04 -8.24
C SER A 175 4.62 -0.73 -9.07
N ASP A 176 4.88 -2.02 -9.34
CA ASP A 176 4.02 -2.95 -10.09
C ASP A 176 3.95 -4.34 -9.43
N GLY A 177 4.34 -4.43 -8.16
CA GLY A 177 4.40 -5.68 -7.40
C GLY A 177 5.65 -6.52 -7.68
N SER A 178 6.49 -6.14 -8.62
CA SER A 178 7.83 -6.73 -8.82
C SER A 178 8.86 -6.14 -7.86
N ALA A 179 10.12 -6.53 -8.01
CA ALA A 179 11.24 -5.94 -7.30
C ALA A 179 11.72 -4.61 -7.91
N PHE A 180 11.07 -4.13 -8.97
CA PHE A 180 11.50 -2.94 -9.69
C PHE A 180 10.62 -1.74 -9.36
N LEU A 181 11.27 -0.58 -9.14
CA LEU A 181 10.64 0.72 -9.05
C LEU A 181 10.99 1.52 -10.31
N ALA A 182 9.97 2.07 -10.98
CA ALA A 182 10.13 2.84 -12.20
C ALA A 182 9.95 4.34 -11.94
N PHE A 183 10.97 5.13 -12.26
CA PHE A 183 10.87 6.59 -12.32
C PHE A 183 10.25 6.97 -13.66
N ARG A 184 9.18 7.75 -13.62
CA ARG A 184 8.36 8.05 -14.79
C ARG A 184 8.17 9.54 -14.99
N SER A 185 8.11 9.94 -16.24
CA SER A 185 7.81 11.32 -16.65
C SER A 185 6.38 11.72 -16.24
N ALA A 186 6.22 12.84 -15.57
CA ALA A 186 4.91 13.40 -15.26
C ALA A 186 4.13 13.84 -16.51
N LYS A 187 4.83 14.05 -17.65
CA LYS A 187 4.23 14.51 -18.90
C LYS A 187 3.41 13.42 -19.60
N ASP A 188 3.97 12.21 -19.71
CA ASP A 188 3.45 11.12 -20.55
C ASP A 188 3.52 9.74 -19.90
N PHE A 189 3.99 9.67 -18.65
CA PHE A 189 4.20 8.47 -17.87
C PHE A 189 5.22 7.49 -18.45
N SER A 190 6.06 7.92 -19.38
CA SER A 190 7.15 7.12 -19.93
C SER A 190 8.22 6.82 -18.87
N VAL A 191 8.85 5.64 -18.95
CA VAL A 191 9.92 5.23 -18.04
C VAL A 191 11.20 6.01 -18.34
N GLN A 192 11.76 6.66 -17.34
CA GLN A 192 13.03 7.40 -17.42
C GLN A 192 14.19 6.60 -16.81
N LYS A 193 13.93 5.93 -15.67
CA LYS A 193 14.89 5.12 -14.91
C LYS A 193 14.15 3.98 -14.25
N THR A 194 14.85 2.87 -14.02
CA THR A 194 14.35 1.75 -13.20
C THR A 194 15.45 1.33 -12.24
N ILE A 195 15.08 1.04 -10.99
CA ILE A 195 15.96 0.45 -9.99
C ILE A 195 15.40 -0.88 -9.53
N GLU A 196 16.27 -1.86 -9.26
CA GLU A 196 15.89 -3.11 -8.61
C GLU A 196 16.09 -2.96 -7.10
N VAL A 197 15.03 -3.21 -6.33
CA VAL A 197 15.11 -3.15 -4.86
C VAL A 197 15.72 -4.45 -4.34
N GLN A 198 16.80 -4.30 -3.58
CA GLN A 198 17.55 -5.42 -3.04
C GLN A 198 17.76 -5.27 -1.53
N PHE A 199 17.62 -6.37 -0.83
CA PHE A 199 17.99 -6.52 0.57
C PHE A 199 19.13 -7.53 0.68
N GLN A 200 20.34 -7.06 1.00
CA GLN A 200 21.55 -7.89 1.10
C GLN A 200 21.80 -8.72 -0.18
N GLY A 201 21.68 -8.10 -1.35
CA GLY A 201 21.90 -8.72 -2.65
C GLY A 201 20.79 -9.69 -3.10
N LYS A 202 19.63 -9.68 -2.42
CA LYS A 202 18.43 -10.43 -2.83
C LYS A 202 17.33 -9.48 -3.23
N ALA A 203 16.74 -9.67 -4.39
CA ALA A 203 15.62 -8.89 -4.88
C ALA A 203 14.40 -9.03 -3.94
N ILE A 204 13.73 -7.91 -3.65
CA ILE A 204 12.52 -7.82 -2.84
C ILE A 204 11.35 -7.49 -3.75
N ASP A 205 10.48 -8.47 -3.97
CA ASP A 205 9.24 -8.32 -4.72
C ASP A 205 8.06 -7.88 -3.83
N ARG A 206 6.87 -7.75 -4.46
CA ARG A 206 5.63 -7.33 -3.81
C ARG A 206 5.69 -5.92 -3.23
N LEU A 207 6.52 -5.06 -3.83
CA LEU A 207 6.53 -3.63 -3.49
C LEU A 207 5.19 -3.03 -3.87
N ASN A 208 4.55 -2.37 -2.90
CA ASN A 208 3.20 -1.85 -3.06
C ASN A 208 3.18 -0.33 -2.88
N GLU A 209 2.40 0.17 -1.95
CA GLU A 209 2.26 1.58 -1.70
C GLU A 209 3.61 2.22 -1.34
N LEU A 210 3.84 3.43 -1.83
CA LEU A 210 5.12 4.12 -1.80
C LEU A 210 4.99 5.52 -1.23
N GLU A 211 6.05 5.96 -0.50
CA GLU A 211 6.21 7.34 -0.09
C GLU A 211 7.66 7.80 -0.20
N TRP A 212 7.86 9.08 -0.54
CA TRP A 212 9.18 9.71 -0.62
C TRP A 212 9.48 10.50 0.65
N ILE A 213 10.48 10.06 1.44
CA ILE A 213 10.84 10.70 2.70
C ILE A 213 12.34 10.92 2.77
N ASP A 214 12.76 12.17 2.93
CA ASP A 214 14.16 12.59 3.13
C ASP A 214 15.14 11.94 2.12
N GLY A 215 14.77 11.91 0.82
CA GLY A 215 15.61 11.38 -0.25
C GLY A 215 15.61 9.86 -0.40
N LYS A 216 14.70 9.18 0.26
CA LYS A 216 14.55 7.72 0.22
C LYS A 216 13.14 7.32 -0.17
N ILE A 217 13.01 6.14 -0.79
CA ILE A 217 11.72 5.54 -1.12
C ILE A 217 11.33 4.60 0.01
N TRP A 218 10.17 4.85 0.61
CA TRP A 218 9.56 3.95 1.58
C TRP A 218 8.52 3.11 0.86
N ALA A 219 8.55 1.80 1.03
CA ALA A 219 7.70 0.89 0.29
C ALA A 219 7.04 -0.13 1.23
N ASN A 220 5.72 -0.22 1.21
CA ASN A 220 5.02 -1.36 1.78
C ASN A 220 5.40 -2.63 1.01
N VAL A 221 5.67 -3.72 1.72
CA VAL A 221 5.82 -5.06 1.12
C VAL A 221 4.52 -5.82 1.32
N TRP A 222 3.77 -6.02 0.25
CA TRP A 222 2.43 -6.61 0.30
C TRP A 222 2.41 -7.96 1.01
N ARG A 223 1.42 -8.16 1.88
CA ARG A 223 1.23 -9.32 2.77
C ARG A 223 2.29 -9.47 3.85
N THR A 224 2.97 -8.41 4.20
CA THR A 224 3.87 -8.36 5.35
C THR A 224 3.56 -7.14 6.21
N PRO A 225 3.96 -7.12 7.49
CA PRO A 225 3.87 -5.92 8.31
C PRO A 225 5.08 -4.99 8.15
N PHE A 226 5.84 -5.12 7.05
CA PHE A 226 7.09 -4.39 6.89
C PHE A 226 7.00 -3.27 5.86
N ILE A 227 7.71 -2.19 6.17
CA ILE A 227 8.04 -1.13 5.23
C ILE A 227 9.56 -1.17 5.01
N MET A 228 9.99 -1.18 3.74
CA MET A 228 11.39 -1.08 3.36
C MET A 228 11.74 0.36 3.04
N VAL A 229 12.86 0.85 3.57
CA VAL A 229 13.43 2.15 3.21
C VAL A 229 14.56 1.90 2.21
N VAL A 230 14.37 2.39 1.00
CA VAL A 230 15.20 2.08 -0.16
C VAL A 230 16.00 3.31 -0.57
N ASP A 231 17.27 3.13 -0.82
CA ASP A 231 18.11 4.14 -1.45
C ASP A 231 17.71 4.30 -2.94
N ALA A 232 17.33 5.51 -3.33
CA ALA A 232 16.74 5.79 -4.64
C ALA A 232 17.75 5.74 -5.81
N GLU A 233 19.04 5.72 -5.51
CA GLU A 233 20.11 5.62 -6.52
C GLU A 233 20.51 4.17 -6.78
N THR A 234 20.68 3.42 -5.69
CA THR A 234 21.23 2.06 -5.75
C THR A 234 20.18 0.96 -5.72
N GLY A 235 18.98 1.23 -5.19
CA GLY A 235 17.95 0.21 -4.94
C GLY A 235 18.19 -0.62 -3.66
N GLU A 236 19.27 -0.35 -2.92
CA GLU A 236 19.56 -1.09 -1.69
C GLU A 236 18.63 -0.67 -0.56
N VAL A 237 18.12 -1.64 0.18
CA VAL A 237 17.37 -1.40 1.42
C VAL A 237 18.32 -0.95 2.51
N THR A 238 18.08 0.24 3.04
CA THR A 238 18.90 0.85 4.10
C THR A 238 18.28 0.69 5.49
N SER A 239 16.96 0.51 5.54
CA SER A 239 16.26 0.31 6.80
C SER A 239 15.01 -0.55 6.61
N VAL A 240 14.62 -1.23 7.70
CA VAL A 240 13.39 -2.02 7.79
C VAL A 240 12.56 -1.51 8.97
N ILE A 241 11.27 -1.27 8.73
CA ILE A 241 10.33 -0.82 9.74
C ILE A 241 9.32 -1.94 10.01
N ASP A 242 9.27 -2.45 11.22
CA ASP A 242 8.29 -3.43 11.67
C ASP A 242 7.04 -2.69 12.19
N CYS A 243 5.94 -2.83 11.45
CA CYS A 243 4.62 -2.29 11.79
C CYS A 243 3.70 -3.36 12.41
N GLY A 244 4.23 -4.49 12.86
CA GLY A 244 3.42 -5.58 13.41
C GLY A 244 2.53 -5.16 14.59
N SER A 245 3.00 -4.24 15.45
CA SER A 245 2.19 -3.69 16.54
C SER A 245 1.00 -2.88 16.05
N LEU A 246 1.10 -2.16 14.90
CA LEU A 246 -0.03 -1.46 14.29
C LEU A 246 -1.06 -2.45 13.74
N VAL A 247 -0.60 -3.52 13.07
CA VAL A 247 -1.48 -4.56 12.54
C VAL A 247 -2.27 -5.23 13.67
N GLU A 248 -1.62 -5.51 14.80
CA GLU A 248 -2.28 -6.08 15.98
C GLU A 248 -3.31 -5.12 16.58
N ASP A 249 -2.97 -3.84 16.72
CA ASP A 249 -3.86 -2.82 17.26
C ASP A 249 -5.08 -2.57 16.35
N ALA A 250 -4.86 -2.48 15.03
CA ALA A 250 -5.95 -2.33 14.06
C ALA A 250 -6.88 -3.55 14.08
N ARG A 251 -6.33 -4.78 14.15
CA ARG A 251 -7.11 -6.02 14.20
C ARG A 251 -7.88 -6.17 15.52
N ALA A 252 -7.34 -5.69 16.62
CA ALA A 252 -8.06 -5.66 17.89
C ALA A 252 -9.30 -4.76 17.84
N SER A 253 -9.26 -3.71 17.00
CA SER A 253 -10.39 -2.78 16.80
C SER A 253 -11.36 -3.25 15.70
N ASN A 254 -10.86 -3.90 14.65
CA ASN A 254 -11.64 -4.48 13.55
C ASN A 254 -10.99 -5.81 13.11
N PRO A 255 -11.59 -6.98 13.40
CA PRO A 255 -11.00 -8.27 13.02
C PRO A 255 -10.94 -8.51 11.50
N ASP A 256 -11.72 -7.77 10.70
CA ASP A 256 -11.83 -7.92 9.25
C ASP A 256 -10.85 -7.04 8.46
N ILE A 257 -9.84 -6.45 9.12
CA ILE A 257 -8.79 -5.69 8.43
C ILE A 257 -8.05 -6.55 7.40
N ASP A 258 -7.63 -5.92 6.30
CA ASP A 258 -6.71 -6.50 5.34
C ASP A 258 -5.27 -5.98 5.61
N VAL A 259 -4.38 -5.98 4.64
CA VAL A 259 -2.95 -5.71 4.82
C VAL A 259 -2.64 -4.25 5.19
N LEU A 260 -1.50 -4.05 5.85
CA LEU A 260 -0.81 -2.77 5.94
C LEU A 260 -0.59 -2.22 4.53
N ASN A 261 -1.08 -1.02 4.25
CA ASN A 261 -0.91 -0.33 2.98
C ASN A 261 -1.31 1.14 3.11
N GLY A 262 -0.38 2.04 2.91
CA GLY A 262 -0.56 3.48 3.02
C GLY A 262 0.47 4.10 3.95
N ILE A 263 1.36 4.91 3.38
CA ILE A 263 2.40 5.68 4.04
C ILE A 263 2.20 7.13 3.60
N ALA A 264 2.15 8.06 4.53
CA ALA A 264 2.12 9.47 4.18
C ALA A 264 3.04 10.27 5.11
N TRP A 265 3.82 11.17 4.52
CA TRP A 265 4.78 12.01 5.21
C TRP A 265 4.40 13.49 5.11
N ASP A 266 4.15 14.09 6.26
CA ASP A 266 4.00 15.54 6.36
C ASP A 266 5.38 16.19 6.51
N THR A 267 5.91 16.68 5.42
CA THR A 267 7.23 17.33 5.39
C THR A 267 7.28 18.58 6.27
N SER A 268 6.19 19.33 6.34
CA SER A 268 6.11 20.59 7.08
C SER A 268 6.14 20.39 8.60
N ASN A 269 5.41 19.37 9.08
CA ASN A 269 5.31 19.06 10.51
C ASN A 269 6.22 17.89 10.93
N ARG A 270 6.87 17.22 9.96
CA ARG A 270 7.70 16.02 10.15
C ARG A 270 6.93 14.92 10.88
N GLU A 271 5.74 14.63 10.38
CA GLU A 271 4.84 13.63 10.93
C GLU A 271 4.61 12.48 9.95
N LEU A 272 4.73 11.26 10.46
CA LEU A 272 4.50 10.03 9.70
C LEU A 272 3.11 9.48 10.01
N TYR A 273 2.36 9.20 8.95
CA TYR A 273 1.04 8.58 9.00
C TYR A 273 1.07 7.22 8.31
N LEU A 274 0.50 6.20 8.95
CA LEU A 274 0.41 4.83 8.43
C LEU A 274 -1.02 4.32 8.56
N THR A 275 -1.45 3.53 7.59
CA THR A 275 -2.76 2.87 7.61
C THR A 275 -2.70 1.52 6.87
N GLY A 276 -3.88 0.94 6.62
CA GLY A 276 -4.02 -0.30 5.85
C GLY A 276 -5.39 -0.44 5.22
N LYS A 277 -5.55 -1.47 4.41
CA LYS A 277 -6.80 -1.79 3.73
C LYS A 277 -7.84 -2.24 4.76
N LEU A 278 -9.01 -1.58 4.76
CA LEU A 278 -10.10 -1.82 5.71
C LEU A 278 -9.71 -1.52 7.17
N TRP A 279 -8.72 -0.68 7.39
CA TRP A 279 -8.33 -0.32 8.74
C TRP A 279 -9.25 0.77 9.34
N PRO A 280 -9.60 0.67 10.65
CA PRO A 280 -10.44 1.66 11.32
C PRO A 280 -9.68 2.93 11.71
N TRP A 281 -8.36 2.97 11.51
CA TRP A 281 -7.49 4.04 11.92
C TRP A 281 -6.48 4.43 10.85
N VAL A 282 -6.22 5.73 10.72
CA VAL A 282 -4.94 6.25 10.28
C VAL A 282 -4.12 6.55 11.53
N TYR A 283 -2.92 6.01 11.61
CA TYR A 283 -2.05 6.18 12.77
C TYR A 283 -1.01 7.26 12.53
N ARG A 284 -0.91 8.22 13.44
CA ARG A 284 0.28 9.06 13.54
C ARG A 284 1.29 8.37 14.43
N VAL A 285 2.51 8.20 13.93
CA VAL A 285 3.53 7.36 14.57
C VAL A 285 4.89 8.05 14.64
N VAL A 286 5.76 7.52 15.51
CA VAL A 286 7.20 7.74 15.48
C VAL A 286 7.92 6.41 15.41
N LEU A 287 9.18 6.44 15.00
CA LEU A 287 10.03 5.26 14.90
C LEU A 287 10.95 5.15 16.12
N ASP A 288 10.97 3.97 16.74
CA ASP A 288 11.93 3.61 17.75
C ASP A 288 12.99 2.67 17.13
N ARG A 289 14.25 3.07 17.18
CA ARG A 289 15.35 2.25 16.68
C ARG A 289 15.52 1.01 17.54
N LYS A 290 15.65 -0.14 16.89
CA LYS A 290 15.85 -1.44 17.54
C LYS A 290 17.21 -2.03 17.20
N THR A 291 17.70 -2.86 18.12
CA THR A 291 18.81 -3.76 17.78
C THR A 291 18.31 -4.76 16.75
N PRO A 292 19.05 -4.99 15.65
CA PRO A 292 18.68 -6.01 14.70
C PRO A 292 18.45 -7.35 15.40
N PRO A 293 17.43 -8.14 14.99
CA PRO A 293 17.24 -9.47 15.53
C PRO A 293 18.50 -10.32 15.26
N GLU A 294 18.96 -11.05 16.30
CA GLU A 294 20.06 -12.00 16.14
C GLU A 294 19.63 -13.12 15.18
N GLY A 295 20.40 -13.34 14.09
CA GLY A 295 20.14 -14.42 13.14
C GLY A 295 20.02 -13.93 11.69
N LYS A 296 19.74 -14.88 10.80
CA LYS A 296 19.54 -14.58 9.38
C LYS A 296 18.12 -14.05 9.11
N VAL A 297 17.99 -13.04 8.22
CA VAL A 297 16.71 -12.57 7.72
C VAL A 297 16.37 -13.34 6.44
N GLU A 298 15.35 -14.19 6.46
CA GLU A 298 14.86 -14.87 5.25
C GLU A 298 13.48 -14.33 4.88
N PHE A 299 13.39 -13.74 3.67
CA PHE A 299 12.10 -13.49 3.03
C PHE A 299 11.64 -14.83 2.42
N THR A 300 10.94 -15.65 3.18
CA THR A 300 10.30 -16.84 2.64
C THR A 300 9.13 -16.41 1.76
N LYS A 301 9.07 -16.97 0.55
CA LYS A 301 7.85 -16.91 -0.27
C LYS A 301 6.70 -17.49 0.57
N LEU A 302 5.78 -16.62 0.98
CA LEU A 302 4.49 -17.01 1.56
C LEU A 302 3.51 -17.35 0.44
#